data_4145e9d0f8d618524b3bfde453cc8426
#
_entry.id   4145e9d0f8d618524b3bfde453cc8426
#
_cell.length_a   1.000
_cell.length_b   1.000
_cell.length_c   1.000
_cell.angle_alpha   90.00
_cell.angle_beta   90.00
_cell.angle_gamma   90.00
#
_symmetry.space_group_name_H-M   'P 1'
#
loop_
_entity.id
_entity.type
_entity.pdbx_description
1 polymer ?
#
loop_
_entity_poly.entity_id
_entity_poly.type
_entity_poly.pdbx_seq_one_letter_code
_entity_poly.pdbx_strand_id
1 'polypeptide(L)'
;MTKSSRNSFRVAALAALIILPALAVFFWANVSWVHQELPYYGERQLDKSGDTIYHTVSDDIVLYNQHGKKITLHDFDSSILLVNIFFSTCPQVCPEMNKQIQAVAEEYLNEPNVEFLTVSIDPETDSVEVLAEYAKSFKADLYKRTFATGSKQEIYDWAINDLLLATEQRGNDFIHDDRVVIIDKERHIRGILPTRAKTNHEKIELIRRIKDDIENLKYEYRKKTMD
;
A
#
# COMPACT_ATOMS: atom_id res chain seq x y z
N MET A 1 -22.62 40.16 -46.63
CA MET A 1 -22.57 38.83 -45.97
C MET A 1 -23.77 38.03 -46.41
N THR A 2 -23.57 36.93 -47.09
CA THR A 2 -24.64 36.08 -47.61
C THR A 2 -25.38 35.37 -46.48
N LYS A 3 -26.66 35.06 -46.67
CA LYS A 3 -27.54 34.38 -45.71
C LYS A 3 -26.94 33.02 -45.24
N SER A 4 -26.11 32.35 -46.07
CA SER A 4 -25.39 31.14 -45.81
C SER A 4 -24.28 31.31 -44.75
N SER A 5 -23.46 32.36 -44.85
CA SER A 5 -22.36 32.66 -43.90
C SER A 5 -22.88 32.91 -42.47
N ARG A 6 -24.04 33.55 -42.35
CA ARG A 6 -24.68 33.86 -41.07
C ARG A 6 -25.26 32.64 -40.36
N ASN A 7 -25.74 31.65 -41.14
CA ASN A 7 -26.19 30.37 -40.55
C ASN A 7 -25.04 29.49 -40.10
N SER A 8 -23.96 29.42 -40.87
CA SER A 8 -22.74 28.65 -40.48
C SER A 8 -22.12 29.23 -39.20
N PHE A 9 -22.06 30.56 -39.05
CA PHE A 9 -21.60 31.22 -37.83
C PHE A 9 -22.47 30.88 -36.60
N ARG A 10 -23.81 30.87 -36.77
CA ARG A 10 -24.75 30.55 -35.71
C ARG A 10 -24.60 29.09 -35.26
N VAL A 11 -24.45 28.17 -36.20
CA VAL A 11 -24.23 26.75 -35.90
C VAL A 11 -22.89 26.53 -35.18
N ALA A 12 -21.84 27.21 -35.64
CA ALA A 12 -20.53 27.15 -34.98
C ALA A 12 -20.56 27.73 -33.56
N ALA A 13 -21.25 28.82 -33.34
CA ALA A 13 -21.40 29.44 -32.02
C ALA A 13 -22.21 28.54 -31.05
N LEU A 14 -23.29 27.90 -31.54
CA LEU A 14 -24.04 26.92 -30.72
C LEU A 14 -23.23 25.66 -30.41
N ALA A 15 -22.46 25.18 -31.38
CA ALA A 15 -21.56 24.03 -31.15
C ALA A 15 -20.48 24.37 -30.13
N ALA A 16 -19.87 25.56 -30.21
CA ALA A 16 -18.87 26.02 -29.24
C ALA A 16 -19.46 26.16 -27.83
N LEU A 17 -20.70 26.60 -27.71
CA LEU A 17 -21.38 26.72 -26.40
C LEU A 17 -21.56 25.39 -25.68
N ILE A 18 -21.62 24.28 -26.40
CA ILE A 18 -21.74 22.92 -25.84
C ILE A 18 -20.37 22.27 -25.70
N ILE A 19 -19.52 22.38 -26.71
CA ILE A 19 -18.22 21.70 -26.76
C ILE A 19 -17.26 22.29 -25.75
N LEU A 20 -17.18 23.60 -25.58
CA LEU A 20 -16.24 24.24 -24.65
C LEU A 20 -16.48 23.85 -23.17
N PRO A 21 -17.72 23.89 -22.66
CA PRO A 21 -17.98 23.39 -21.31
C PRO A 21 -17.69 21.87 -21.15
N ALA A 22 -18.06 21.08 -22.17
CA ALA A 22 -17.78 19.65 -22.15
C ALA A 22 -16.26 19.36 -22.11
N LEU A 23 -15.46 20.06 -22.91
CA LEU A 23 -14.01 20.00 -22.88
C LEU A 23 -13.44 20.52 -21.56
N ALA A 24 -14.00 21.59 -20.99
CA ALA A 24 -13.59 22.12 -19.69
C ALA A 24 -13.85 21.09 -18.58
N VAL A 25 -15.04 20.47 -18.55
CA VAL A 25 -15.37 19.40 -17.60
C VAL A 25 -14.48 18.19 -17.81
N PHE A 26 -14.29 17.77 -19.07
CA PHE A 26 -13.39 16.65 -19.39
C PHE A 26 -11.95 16.94 -18.94
N PHE A 27 -11.44 18.13 -19.24
CA PHE A 27 -10.10 18.55 -18.82
C PHE A 27 -10.00 18.63 -17.29
N TRP A 28 -10.99 19.21 -16.63
CA TRP A 28 -11.04 19.34 -15.19
C TRP A 28 -11.15 17.97 -14.50
N ALA A 29 -11.97 17.08 -15.02
CA ALA A 29 -12.09 15.71 -14.52
C ALA A 29 -10.80 14.88 -14.69
N ASN A 30 -10.00 15.16 -15.72
CA ASN A 30 -8.72 14.48 -15.96
C ASN A 30 -7.51 15.18 -15.31
N VAL A 31 -7.61 16.47 -14.98
CA VAL A 31 -6.54 17.24 -14.31
C VAL A 31 -6.70 17.22 -12.79
N SER A 32 -7.88 16.95 -12.26
CA SER A 32 -8.15 16.92 -10.81
C SER A 32 -7.69 15.63 -10.12
N TRP A 33 -6.55 15.08 -10.51
CA TRP A 33 -5.76 14.25 -9.60
C TRP A 33 -5.15 15.19 -8.55
N VAL A 34 -5.98 15.57 -7.58
CA VAL A 34 -5.49 16.28 -6.40
C VAL A 34 -4.65 15.26 -5.61
N HIS A 35 -3.34 15.31 -5.80
CA HIS A 35 -2.41 14.57 -4.97
C HIS A 35 -2.55 15.12 -3.55
N GLN A 36 -2.95 14.27 -2.66
CA GLN A 36 -3.14 14.60 -1.26
C GLN A 36 -1.90 14.17 -0.50
N GLU A 37 -1.33 15.07 0.29
CA GLU A 37 -0.27 14.69 1.23
C GLU A 37 -0.82 13.66 2.22
N LEU A 38 -0.13 12.53 2.32
CA LEU A 38 -0.55 11.47 3.23
C LEU A 38 -0.18 11.82 4.67
N PRO A 39 -1.02 11.45 5.64
CA PRO A 39 -0.74 11.65 7.04
C PRO A 39 0.45 10.79 7.48
N TYR A 40 1.11 11.22 8.56
CA TYR A 40 2.04 10.40 9.33
C TYR A 40 1.31 9.78 10.51
N TYR A 41 1.45 8.47 10.68
CA TYR A 41 0.86 7.73 11.79
C TYR A 41 1.89 7.48 12.90
N GLY A 42 1.40 7.30 14.12
CA GLY A 42 2.22 7.08 15.30
C GLY A 42 2.50 8.35 16.10
N GLU A 43 3.36 8.21 17.08
CA GLU A 43 3.71 9.30 17.98
C GLU A 43 4.49 10.40 17.24
N ARG A 44 4.27 11.63 17.68
CA ARG A 44 5.00 12.81 17.20
C ARG A 44 5.69 13.45 18.39
N GLN A 45 6.96 13.71 18.22
CA GLN A 45 7.77 14.39 19.23
C GLN A 45 8.37 15.65 18.62
N LEU A 46 8.65 16.65 19.44
CA LEU A 46 9.43 17.81 19.02
C LEU A 46 10.88 17.59 19.42
N ASP A 47 11.79 17.83 18.52
CA ASP A 47 13.20 17.86 18.85
C ASP A 47 13.59 19.17 19.58
N LYS A 48 14.88 19.31 19.92
CA LYS A 48 15.39 20.51 20.64
C LYS A 48 15.35 21.77 19.78
N SER A 49 15.26 21.67 18.45
CA SER A 49 15.13 22.79 17.52
C SER A 49 13.67 23.18 17.27
N GLY A 50 12.71 22.37 17.74
CA GLY A 50 11.27 22.55 17.53
C GLY A 50 10.75 21.88 16.28
N ASP A 51 11.56 21.05 15.62
CA ASP A 51 11.15 20.26 14.46
C ASP A 51 10.39 19.02 14.90
N THR A 52 9.44 18.60 14.06
CA THR A 52 8.62 17.40 14.35
C THR A 52 9.36 16.14 13.95
N ILE A 53 9.61 15.27 14.94
CA ILE A 53 10.08 13.89 14.71
C ILE A 53 8.85 12.99 14.62
N TYR A 54 8.74 12.29 13.53
CA TYR A 54 7.65 11.32 13.31
C TYR A 54 8.07 9.91 13.73
N HIS A 55 7.09 9.09 14.10
CA HIS A 55 7.29 7.67 14.35
C HIS A 55 7.96 6.99 13.15
N THR A 56 9.01 6.22 13.41
CA THR A 56 9.77 5.49 12.38
C THR A 56 9.74 4.00 12.74
N VAL A 57 9.40 3.17 11.78
CA VAL A 57 9.41 1.71 11.93
C VAL A 57 10.85 1.24 12.10
N SER A 58 11.14 0.50 13.20
CA SER A 58 12.47 -0.03 13.47
C SER A 58 12.93 -1.02 12.40
N ASP A 59 14.21 -0.95 12.06
CA ASP A 59 14.90 -1.89 11.15
C ASP A 59 15.59 -3.03 11.86
N ASP A 60 15.51 -3.10 13.19
CA ASP A 60 16.18 -4.12 14.01
C ASP A 60 15.57 -5.52 13.85
N ILE A 61 14.34 -5.64 13.32
CA ILE A 61 13.69 -6.92 13.13
C ILE A 61 14.46 -7.80 12.14
N VAL A 62 14.69 -9.05 12.55
CA VAL A 62 15.33 -10.06 11.73
C VAL A 62 14.31 -11.10 11.30
N LEU A 63 14.14 -11.24 9.99
CA LEU A 63 13.21 -12.18 9.38
C LEU A 63 13.94 -13.15 8.45
N TYR A 64 13.27 -14.25 8.12
CA TYR A 64 13.70 -15.21 7.11
C TYR A 64 12.61 -15.30 6.03
N ASN A 65 12.97 -15.02 4.80
CA ASN A 65 12.01 -15.04 3.70
C ASN A 65 11.70 -16.48 3.22
N GLN A 66 10.78 -16.62 2.27
CA GLN A 66 10.36 -17.91 1.68
C GLN A 66 11.50 -18.73 1.03
N HIS A 67 12.68 -18.15 0.87
CA HIS A 67 13.88 -18.83 0.38
C HIS A 67 14.89 -19.14 1.51
N GLY A 68 14.54 -18.88 2.76
CA GLY A 68 15.43 -19.03 3.91
C GLY A 68 16.53 -17.97 4.01
N LYS A 69 16.48 -16.93 3.18
CA LYS A 69 17.40 -15.81 3.26
C LYS A 69 17.04 -14.93 4.45
N LYS A 70 18.04 -14.60 5.28
CA LYS A 70 17.89 -13.57 6.31
C LYS A 70 17.67 -12.21 5.66
N ILE A 71 16.66 -11.51 6.12
CA ILE A 71 16.29 -10.16 5.67
C ILE A 71 16.01 -9.26 6.88
N THR A 72 16.14 -7.96 6.66
CA THR A 72 15.76 -6.89 7.57
C THR A 72 15.00 -5.82 6.78
N LEU A 73 14.52 -4.77 7.42
CA LEU A 73 13.89 -3.66 6.68
C LEU A 73 14.86 -2.91 5.77
N HIS A 74 16.17 -3.00 6.01
CA HIS A 74 17.18 -2.44 5.10
C HIS A 74 17.16 -3.05 3.69
N ASP A 75 16.70 -4.30 3.56
CA ASP A 75 16.56 -4.92 2.22
C ASP A 75 15.50 -4.22 1.36
N PHE A 76 14.64 -3.37 1.97
CA PHE A 76 13.57 -2.62 1.33
C PHE A 76 13.83 -1.10 1.30
N ASP A 77 15.02 -0.66 1.68
CA ASP A 77 15.39 0.75 1.67
C ASP A 77 15.15 1.37 0.27
N SER A 78 14.71 2.63 0.25
CA SER A 78 14.35 3.35 -0.96
C SER A 78 13.07 2.86 -1.69
N SER A 79 12.32 1.93 -1.10
CA SER A 79 11.03 1.48 -1.63
C SER A 79 9.85 1.98 -0.79
N ILE A 80 8.69 2.13 -1.41
CA ILE A 80 7.42 2.17 -0.71
C ILE A 80 7.10 0.72 -0.37
N LEU A 81 6.99 0.41 0.92
CA LEU A 81 6.80 -0.94 1.39
C LEU A 81 5.38 -1.14 1.93
N LEU A 82 4.67 -2.11 1.36
CA LEU A 82 3.39 -2.56 1.90
C LEU A 82 3.61 -3.76 2.81
N VAL A 83 3.23 -3.62 4.07
CA VAL A 83 3.40 -4.67 5.08
C VAL A 83 2.05 -5.15 5.56
N ASN A 84 1.88 -6.47 5.63
CA ASN A 84 0.75 -7.10 6.31
C ASN A 84 1.19 -8.29 7.13
N ILE A 85 0.43 -8.60 8.16
CA ILE A 85 0.63 -9.79 8.97
C ILE A 85 -0.43 -10.84 8.63
N PHE A 86 -0.06 -12.11 8.75
CA PHE A 86 -0.94 -13.24 8.44
C PHE A 86 -0.51 -14.51 9.19
N PHE A 87 -1.22 -15.60 8.98
CA PHE A 87 -0.76 -16.97 9.25
C PHE A 87 -1.38 -17.93 8.23
N SER A 88 -0.65 -18.98 7.85
CA SER A 88 -1.02 -19.84 6.72
C SER A 88 -2.28 -20.67 6.98
N THR A 89 -2.53 -21.02 8.24
CA THR A 89 -3.68 -21.82 8.66
C THR A 89 -4.97 -21.00 8.87
N CYS A 90 -4.94 -19.69 8.63
CA CYS A 90 -6.11 -18.81 8.72
C CYS A 90 -7.18 -19.22 7.70
N PRO A 91 -8.42 -19.56 8.12
CA PRO A 91 -9.39 -20.19 7.22
C PRO A 91 -10.10 -19.21 6.28
N GLN A 92 -10.13 -17.92 6.57
CA GLN A 92 -10.97 -16.97 5.83
C GLN A 92 -10.30 -15.64 5.49
N VAL A 93 -9.83 -14.90 6.47
CA VAL A 93 -9.39 -13.50 6.29
C VAL A 93 -8.07 -13.39 5.53
N CYS A 94 -7.06 -14.17 5.91
CA CYS A 94 -5.74 -14.08 5.32
C CYS A 94 -5.69 -14.46 3.83
N PRO A 95 -6.36 -15.52 3.36
CA PRO A 95 -6.38 -15.83 1.93
C PRO A 95 -7.00 -14.71 1.09
N GLU A 96 -8.07 -14.08 1.60
CA GLU A 96 -8.75 -13.01 0.89
C GLU A 96 -7.91 -11.71 0.88
N MET A 97 -7.33 -11.36 2.03
CA MET A 97 -6.38 -10.25 2.15
C MET A 97 -5.20 -10.41 1.18
N ASN A 98 -4.60 -11.60 1.17
CA ASN A 98 -3.46 -11.88 0.29
C ASN A 98 -3.81 -11.84 -1.19
N LYS A 99 -5.07 -12.17 -1.59
CA LYS A 99 -5.54 -11.99 -2.97
C LYS A 99 -5.67 -10.51 -3.34
N GLN A 100 -6.13 -9.66 -2.43
CA GLN A 100 -6.26 -8.23 -2.68
C GLN A 100 -4.88 -7.57 -2.80
N ILE A 101 -3.94 -7.92 -1.90
CA ILE A 101 -2.55 -7.46 -1.99
C ILE A 101 -1.90 -7.95 -3.28
N GLN A 102 -2.19 -9.20 -3.70
CA GLN A 102 -1.71 -9.74 -4.96
C GLN A 102 -2.20 -8.91 -6.16
N ALA A 103 -3.48 -8.53 -6.18
CA ALA A 103 -4.03 -7.71 -7.25
C ALA A 103 -3.34 -6.34 -7.34
N VAL A 104 -2.94 -5.76 -6.20
CA VAL A 104 -2.12 -4.54 -6.18
C VAL A 104 -0.71 -4.83 -6.70
N ALA A 105 -0.06 -5.90 -6.23
CA ALA A 105 1.31 -6.23 -6.61
C ALA A 105 1.46 -6.50 -8.13
N GLU A 106 0.44 -7.08 -8.76
CA GLU A 106 0.40 -7.30 -10.20
C GLU A 106 0.49 -5.99 -11.00
N GLU A 107 -0.12 -4.91 -10.53
CA GLU A 107 -0.08 -3.62 -11.19
C GLU A 107 1.27 -2.91 -11.01
N TYR A 108 1.99 -3.19 -9.92
CA TYR A 108 3.30 -2.59 -9.63
C TYR A 108 4.49 -3.47 -10.01
N LEU A 109 4.27 -4.50 -10.85
CA LEU A 109 5.33 -5.43 -11.29
C LEU A 109 6.57 -4.71 -11.85
N ASN A 110 6.36 -3.67 -12.66
CA ASN A 110 7.43 -2.92 -13.32
C ASN A 110 7.91 -1.69 -12.52
N GLU A 111 7.36 -1.45 -11.34
CA GLU A 111 7.76 -0.32 -10.49
C GLU A 111 8.89 -0.77 -9.54
N PRO A 112 10.14 -0.27 -9.74
CA PRO A 112 11.27 -0.77 -8.98
C PRO A 112 11.19 -0.49 -7.47
N ASN A 113 10.49 0.57 -7.10
CA ASN A 113 10.47 1.12 -5.75
C ASN A 113 9.13 0.88 -5.02
N VAL A 114 8.41 -0.19 -5.36
CA VAL A 114 7.22 -0.65 -4.63
C VAL A 114 7.39 -2.13 -4.34
N GLU A 115 7.35 -2.49 -3.08
CA GLU A 115 7.58 -3.85 -2.60
C GLU A 115 6.54 -4.27 -1.57
N PHE A 116 6.42 -5.58 -1.35
CA PHE A 116 5.38 -6.17 -0.52
C PHE A 116 5.99 -7.18 0.44
N LEU A 117 5.76 -6.98 1.75
CA LEU A 117 6.23 -7.86 2.81
C LEU A 117 5.02 -8.42 3.59
N THR A 118 4.90 -9.73 3.60
CA THR A 118 3.86 -10.46 4.31
C THR A 118 4.52 -11.30 5.40
N VAL A 119 4.29 -10.98 6.68
CA VAL A 119 4.98 -11.60 7.81
C VAL A 119 4.02 -12.52 8.57
N SER A 120 4.45 -13.76 8.81
CA SER A 120 3.67 -14.69 9.62
C SER A 120 3.82 -14.39 11.11
N ILE A 121 2.67 -14.37 11.82
CA ILE A 121 2.62 -14.28 13.30
C ILE A 121 2.60 -15.65 13.98
N ASP A 122 2.60 -16.75 13.21
CA ASP A 122 2.66 -18.13 13.71
C ASP A 122 3.90 -18.85 13.20
N PRO A 123 5.12 -18.43 13.59
CA PRO A 123 6.36 -19.03 13.11
C PRO A 123 6.54 -20.49 13.55
N GLU A 124 5.78 -20.96 14.54
CA GLU A 124 5.80 -22.35 14.97
C GLU A 124 5.17 -23.28 13.93
N THR A 125 4.16 -22.81 13.20
CA THR A 125 3.50 -23.53 12.10
C THR A 125 4.08 -23.13 10.76
N ASP A 126 4.36 -21.85 10.57
CA ASP A 126 4.78 -21.25 9.31
C ASP A 126 6.30 -21.25 9.18
N SER A 127 6.88 -22.45 9.01
CA SER A 127 8.31 -22.59 8.69
C SER A 127 8.63 -21.97 7.31
N VAL A 128 9.91 -21.83 6.99
CA VAL A 128 10.37 -21.35 5.68
C VAL A 128 9.79 -22.21 4.55
N GLU A 129 9.74 -23.53 4.74
CA GLU A 129 9.22 -24.49 3.75
C GLU A 129 7.70 -24.30 3.54
N VAL A 130 6.95 -24.09 4.61
CA VAL A 130 5.50 -23.80 4.54
C VAL A 130 5.27 -22.48 3.82
N LEU A 131 6.04 -21.45 4.16
CA LEU A 131 5.96 -20.15 3.50
C LEU A 131 6.35 -20.24 2.02
N ALA A 132 7.34 -21.05 1.66
CA ALA A 132 7.73 -21.25 0.25
C ALA A 132 6.58 -21.82 -0.58
N GLU A 133 5.86 -22.82 -0.06
CA GLU A 133 4.69 -23.37 -0.74
C GLU A 133 3.52 -22.37 -0.79
N TYR A 134 3.28 -21.64 0.29
CA TYR A 134 2.25 -20.61 0.32
C TYR A 134 2.56 -19.50 -0.69
N ALA A 135 3.79 -19.00 -0.72
CA ALA A 135 4.27 -17.97 -1.65
C ALA A 135 4.12 -18.36 -3.12
N LYS A 136 4.36 -19.64 -3.47
CA LYS A 136 4.16 -20.16 -4.83
C LYS A 136 2.72 -20.00 -5.31
N SER A 137 1.74 -20.18 -4.42
CA SER A 137 0.32 -20.04 -4.78
C SER A 137 -0.04 -18.61 -5.24
N PHE A 138 0.75 -17.64 -4.83
CA PHE A 138 0.63 -16.22 -5.20
C PHE A 138 1.68 -15.79 -6.25
N LYS A 139 2.51 -16.70 -6.76
CA LYS A 139 3.62 -16.35 -7.67
C LYS A 139 4.49 -15.21 -7.09
N ALA A 140 4.79 -15.28 -5.80
CA ALA A 140 5.34 -14.18 -5.00
C ALA A 140 6.61 -13.57 -5.60
N ASP A 141 7.54 -14.42 -6.05
CA ASP A 141 8.82 -13.96 -6.62
C ASP A 141 8.64 -13.14 -7.90
N LEU A 142 7.62 -13.47 -8.70
CA LEU A 142 7.29 -12.69 -9.91
C LEU A 142 6.81 -11.28 -9.57
N TYR A 143 6.09 -11.13 -8.45
CA TYR A 143 5.42 -9.89 -8.09
C TYR A 143 6.09 -9.14 -6.93
N LYS A 144 7.38 -9.41 -6.67
CA LYS A 144 8.17 -8.78 -5.59
C LYS A 144 7.50 -8.88 -4.23
N ARG A 145 6.81 -9.99 -3.98
CA ARG A 145 6.20 -10.28 -2.70
C ARG A 145 7.12 -11.16 -1.87
N THR A 146 7.49 -10.68 -0.71
CA THR A 146 8.27 -11.41 0.26
C THR A 146 7.34 -11.94 1.35
N PHE A 147 7.32 -13.26 1.53
CA PHE A 147 6.70 -13.91 2.68
C PHE A 147 7.80 -14.27 3.67
N ALA A 148 7.61 -13.86 4.91
CA ALA A 148 8.67 -13.99 5.92
C ALA A 148 8.15 -14.52 7.25
N THR A 149 9.05 -15.14 8.00
CA THR A 149 8.86 -15.62 9.36
C THR A 149 10.09 -15.25 10.20
N GLY A 150 10.04 -15.47 11.51
CA GLY A 150 11.14 -15.14 12.40
C GLY A 150 10.87 -15.50 13.84
N SER A 151 11.49 -14.80 14.78
CA SER A 151 11.20 -14.94 16.20
C SER A 151 9.78 -14.46 16.51
N LYS A 152 8.97 -15.31 17.13
CA LYS A 152 7.59 -14.99 17.50
C LYS A 152 7.51 -13.71 18.32
N GLN A 153 8.33 -13.60 19.35
CA GLN A 153 8.32 -12.43 20.23
C GLN A 153 8.69 -11.16 19.48
N GLU A 154 9.74 -11.21 18.67
CA GLU A 154 10.18 -10.05 17.87
C GLU A 154 9.11 -9.61 16.86
N ILE A 155 8.44 -10.57 16.20
CA ILE A 155 7.36 -10.27 15.25
C ILE A 155 6.18 -9.60 15.95
N TYR A 156 5.76 -10.09 17.13
CA TYR A 156 4.67 -9.49 17.89
C TYR A 156 5.03 -8.10 18.39
N ASP A 157 6.22 -7.92 18.96
CA ASP A 157 6.69 -6.63 19.45
C ASP A 157 6.77 -5.62 18.31
N TRP A 158 7.31 -6.03 17.16
CA TRP A 158 7.38 -5.20 15.97
C TRP A 158 5.99 -4.86 15.40
N ALA A 159 5.08 -5.81 15.32
CA ALA A 159 3.73 -5.57 14.81
C ALA A 159 2.97 -4.57 15.69
N ILE A 160 3.11 -4.66 17.02
CA ILE A 160 2.38 -3.81 17.96
C ILE A 160 3.02 -2.43 18.07
N ASN A 161 4.34 -2.38 18.32
CA ASN A 161 5.03 -1.14 18.68
C ASN A 161 5.45 -0.34 17.45
N ASP A 162 5.89 -1.02 16.40
CA ASP A 162 6.42 -0.37 15.21
C ASP A 162 5.37 -0.22 14.12
N LEU A 163 4.60 -1.27 13.79
CA LEU A 163 3.57 -1.22 12.74
C LEU A 163 2.23 -0.68 13.24
N LEU A 164 2.05 -0.51 14.55
CA LEU A 164 0.81 -0.05 15.19
C LEU A 164 -0.39 -0.96 14.88
N LEU A 165 -0.11 -2.26 14.76
CA LEU A 165 -1.12 -3.28 14.49
C LEU A 165 -1.52 -3.99 15.79
N ALA A 166 -2.82 -4.21 15.98
CA ALA A 166 -3.32 -4.95 17.13
C ALA A 166 -3.22 -6.45 16.86
N THR A 167 -2.28 -7.11 17.53
CA THR A 167 -2.10 -8.56 17.46
C THR A 167 -2.11 -9.17 18.83
N GLU A 168 -2.82 -10.28 19.02
CA GLU A 168 -2.88 -11.01 20.28
C GLU A 168 -3.05 -12.50 20.00
N GLN A 169 -2.35 -13.34 20.77
CA GLN A 169 -2.64 -14.76 20.81
C GLN A 169 -3.50 -15.09 22.04
N ARG A 170 -4.65 -15.74 21.83
CA ARG A 170 -5.54 -16.24 22.89
C ARG A 170 -5.67 -17.75 22.78
N GLY A 171 -4.88 -18.49 23.56
CA GLY A 171 -4.82 -19.95 23.45
C GLY A 171 -4.29 -20.37 22.07
N ASN A 172 -5.11 -21.13 21.31
CA ASN A 172 -4.79 -21.53 19.94
C ASN A 172 -5.31 -20.55 18.89
N ASP A 173 -6.02 -19.50 19.30
CA ASP A 173 -6.58 -18.51 18.39
C ASP A 173 -5.64 -17.31 18.25
N PHE A 174 -5.39 -16.92 17.02
CA PHE A 174 -4.68 -15.69 16.69
C PHE A 174 -5.66 -14.58 16.41
N ILE A 175 -5.66 -13.55 17.25
CA ILE A 175 -6.31 -12.30 16.92
C ILE A 175 -5.24 -11.48 16.21
N HIS A 176 -5.37 -11.37 14.91
CA HIS A 176 -4.47 -10.56 14.11
C HIS A 176 -5.23 -9.38 13.49
N ASP A 177 -4.49 -8.31 13.34
CA ASP A 177 -4.97 -7.15 12.62
C ASP A 177 -5.07 -7.46 11.12
N ASP A 178 -6.23 -7.20 10.54
CA ASP A 178 -6.49 -7.40 9.12
C ASP A 178 -6.20 -6.15 8.28
N ARG A 179 -5.27 -5.32 8.74
CA ARG A 179 -4.84 -4.11 8.04
C ARG A 179 -3.56 -4.33 7.24
N VAL A 180 -3.40 -3.56 6.18
CA VAL A 180 -2.14 -3.36 5.49
C VAL A 180 -1.57 -2.00 5.89
N VAL A 181 -0.26 -1.98 6.14
CA VAL A 181 0.49 -0.78 6.50
C VAL A 181 1.30 -0.34 5.28
N ILE A 182 1.22 0.93 4.93
CA ILE A 182 2.05 1.54 3.89
C ILE A 182 3.16 2.34 4.56
N ILE A 183 4.38 1.98 4.26
CA ILE A 183 5.60 2.56 4.81
C ILE A 183 6.32 3.30 3.70
N ASP A 184 6.76 4.52 3.97
CA ASP A 184 7.52 5.33 3.01
C ASP A 184 9.02 4.99 3.03
N LYS A 185 9.78 5.64 2.16
CA LYS A 185 11.22 5.41 2.00
C LYS A 185 12.06 5.81 3.22
N GLU A 186 11.52 6.66 4.05
CA GLU A 186 12.10 7.11 5.31
C GLU A 186 11.61 6.28 6.50
N ARG A 187 10.88 5.19 6.23
CA ARG A 187 10.29 4.27 7.20
C ARG A 187 9.19 4.86 8.09
N HIS A 188 8.52 5.92 7.64
CA HIS A 188 7.33 6.40 8.32
C HIS A 188 6.08 5.67 7.84
N ILE A 189 5.15 5.44 8.74
CA ILE A 189 3.84 4.90 8.37
C ILE A 189 3.00 6.02 7.77
N ARG A 190 2.59 5.83 6.50
CA ARG A 190 1.80 6.79 5.74
C ARG A 190 0.39 6.30 5.42
N GLY A 191 0.10 5.03 5.67
CA GLY A 191 -1.23 4.44 5.52
C GLY A 191 -1.43 3.22 6.42
N ILE A 192 -2.62 3.11 7.02
CA ILE A 192 -3.09 1.90 7.71
C ILE A 192 -4.51 1.63 7.22
N LEU A 193 -4.66 0.63 6.36
CA LEU A 193 -5.90 0.36 5.64
C LEU A 193 -6.48 -1.01 6.02
N PRO A 194 -7.77 -1.07 6.43
CA PRO A 194 -8.42 -2.35 6.71
C PRO A 194 -8.59 -3.14 5.41
N THR A 195 -8.22 -4.44 5.43
CA THR A 195 -8.35 -5.31 4.26
C THR A 195 -9.63 -6.13 4.26
N ARG A 196 -10.42 -6.06 5.33
CA ARG A 196 -11.70 -6.76 5.43
C ARG A 196 -12.74 -6.11 4.53
N ALA A 197 -12.98 -6.71 3.38
CA ALA A 197 -14.00 -6.31 2.43
C ALA A 197 -15.02 -7.44 2.25
N LYS A 198 -16.30 -7.13 2.49
CA LYS A 198 -17.40 -8.10 2.42
C LYS A 198 -18.01 -8.19 1.02
N THR A 199 -17.95 -7.12 0.27
CA THR A 199 -18.53 -7.01 -1.06
C THR A 199 -17.45 -6.80 -2.12
N ASN A 200 -17.75 -7.13 -3.38
CA ASN A 200 -16.85 -6.85 -4.49
C ASN A 200 -16.57 -5.34 -4.65
N HIS A 201 -17.55 -4.50 -4.34
CA HIS A 201 -17.37 -3.05 -4.36
C HIS A 201 -16.33 -2.60 -3.33
N GLU A 202 -16.43 -3.08 -2.09
CA GLU A 202 -15.46 -2.76 -1.02
C GLU A 202 -14.05 -3.24 -1.37
N LYS A 203 -13.91 -4.41 -2.03
CA LYS A 203 -12.62 -4.93 -2.49
C LYS A 203 -11.98 -4.02 -3.55
N ILE A 204 -12.76 -3.62 -4.54
CA ILE A 204 -12.30 -2.69 -5.59
C ILE A 204 -11.89 -1.35 -4.97
N GLU A 205 -12.69 -0.85 -4.04
CA GLU A 205 -12.42 0.41 -3.35
C GLU A 205 -11.15 0.34 -2.50
N LEU A 206 -10.92 -0.77 -1.80
CA LEU A 206 -9.70 -0.97 -1.04
C LEU A 206 -8.45 -0.99 -1.94
N ILE A 207 -8.49 -1.78 -3.02
CA ILE A 207 -7.39 -1.84 -4.00
C ILE A 207 -7.12 -0.44 -4.56
N ARG A 208 -8.19 0.31 -4.90
CA ARG A 208 -8.07 1.68 -5.39
C ARG A 208 -7.40 2.59 -4.36
N ARG A 209 -7.81 2.54 -3.10
CA ARG A 209 -7.23 3.36 -2.01
C ARG A 209 -5.75 3.05 -1.80
N ILE A 210 -5.36 1.78 -1.76
CA ILE A 210 -3.95 1.39 -1.65
C ILE A 210 -3.15 1.99 -2.81
N LYS A 211 -3.67 1.92 -4.03
CA LYS A 211 -3.03 2.48 -5.22
C LYS A 211 -2.93 4.00 -5.15
N ASP A 212 -4.01 4.67 -4.76
CA ASP A 212 -4.03 6.12 -4.61
C ASP A 212 -2.96 6.57 -3.59
N ASP A 213 -2.81 5.86 -2.47
CA ASP A 213 -1.79 6.18 -1.47
C ASP A 213 -0.37 5.96 -2.00
N ILE A 214 -0.11 4.87 -2.74
CA ILE A 214 1.19 4.65 -3.40
C ILE A 214 1.50 5.77 -4.41
N GLU A 215 0.54 6.15 -5.25
CA GLU A 215 0.74 7.22 -6.25
C GLU A 215 0.93 8.60 -5.59
N ASN A 216 0.24 8.87 -4.48
CA ASN A 216 0.46 10.08 -3.69
C ASN A 216 1.91 10.14 -3.16
N LEU A 217 2.43 9.05 -2.57
CA LEU A 217 3.82 8.98 -2.12
C LEU A 217 4.81 9.15 -3.28
N LYS A 218 4.57 8.50 -4.42
CA LYS A 218 5.41 8.67 -5.61
C LYS A 218 5.42 10.12 -6.09
N TYR A 219 4.29 10.81 -5.99
CA TYR A 219 4.21 12.22 -6.32
C TYR A 219 4.96 13.10 -5.32
N GLU A 220 4.82 12.86 -4.01
CA GLU A 220 5.57 13.58 -2.96
C GLU A 220 7.08 13.49 -3.21
N TYR A 221 7.60 12.29 -3.56
CA TYR A 221 9.02 12.11 -3.86
C TYR A 221 9.46 12.85 -5.11
N ARG A 222 8.67 12.82 -6.19
CA ARG A 222 8.99 13.59 -7.40
C ARG A 222 9.07 15.09 -7.13
N LYS A 223 8.16 15.61 -6.31
CA LYS A 223 8.15 17.02 -5.92
C LYS A 223 9.40 17.39 -5.14
N LYS A 224 9.76 16.60 -4.12
CA LYS A 224 10.98 16.82 -3.30
C LYS A 224 12.30 16.79 -4.12
N THR A 225 12.32 16.12 -5.27
CA THR A 225 13.53 16.09 -6.13
C THR A 225 13.59 17.23 -7.12
N MET A 226 12.52 18.02 -7.28
CA MET A 226 12.46 19.17 -8.18
C MET A 226 12.69 20.52 -7.48
N ASP A 227 12.51 20.55 -6.16
CA ASP A 227 12.80 21.69 -5.27
C ASP A 227 14.26 21.65 -4.79
#